data_fadf77cf876918820b808b732efbc678
#
_entry.id   fadf77cf876918820b808b732efbc678
#
_cell.length_a   1.000
_cell.length_b   1.000
_cell.length_c   1.000
_cell.angle_alpha   90.00
_cell.angle_beta   90.00
_cell.angle_gamma   90.00
#
_symmetry.space_group_name_H-M   'P 1'
#
loop_
_entity.id
_entity.type
_entity.pdbx_description
1 polymer ?
#
loop_
_entity_poly.entity_id
_entity_poly.type
_entity_poly.pdbx_seq_one_letter_code
_entity_poly.pdbx_strand_id
1 'polypeptide(L)'
;MGIVKRILLVSHCILNNASKVELDEAGLAEEYRLRSELMNLIIEKNIQMIQLPCPEFIMYGSQRWGHVKNQFQHPFYKEQCRKLLDSVLMQVQEYTQHPETFSVMGIVSVEGSPNCGYHRTCEGPWKGEIGSDEKRIRDIQSSVKSTDKPGVYMEILG
;
A
#
# COMPACT_ATOMS: atom_id res chain seq x y z
N MET A 1 -19.82 13.40 -28.31
CA MET A 1 -18.69 12.88 -27.52
C MET A 1 -19.16 12.49 -26.14
N GLY A 2 -18.80 11.31 -25.69
CA GLY A 2 -19.10 10.85 -24.34
C GLY A 2 -18.21 11.48 -23.28
N ILE A 3 -18.64 11.40 -22.02
CA ILE A 3 -17.83 11.82 -20.87
C ILE A 3 -16.75 10.78 -20.64
N VAL A 4 -15.49 11.20 -20.53
CA VAL A 4 -14.39 10.32 -20.18
C VAL A 4 -14.53 9.90 -18.70
N LYS A 5 -14.56 8.60 -18.44
CA LYS A 5 -14.67 8.04 -17.10
C LYS A 5 -13.27 7.98 -16.46
N ARG A 6 -13.14 8.58 -15.31
CA ARG A 6 -11.86 8.67 -14.59
C ARG A 6 -11.74 7.55 -13.58
N ILE A 7 -10.57 6.91 -13.55
CA ILE A 7 -10.30 5.73 -12.72
C ILE A 7 -9.04 5.99 -11.89
N LEU A 8 -9.10 5.62 -10.63
CA LEU A 8 -8.02 5.78 -9.67
C LEU A 8 -7.70 4.43 -9.03
N LEU A 9 -6.44 4.06 -9.00
CA LEU A 9 -5.97 2.90 -8.25
C LEU A 9 -5.78 3.32 -6.79
N VAL A 10 -6.27 2.52 -5.86
CA VAL A 10 -6.22 2.86 -4.43
C VAL A 10 -5.70 1.67 -3.63
N SER A 11 -4.70 1.92 -2.78
CA SER A 11 -4.20 0.89 -1.86
C SER A 11 -5.31 0.37 -0.96
N HIS A 12 -5.35 -0.95 -0.74
CA HIS A 12 -6.40 -1.62 0.02
C HIS A 12 -6.66 -1.01 1.38
N CYS A 13 -5.62 -0.74 2.17
CA CYS A 13 -5.76 -0.24 3.54
C CYS A 13 -6.27 1.20 3.64
N ILE A 14 -6.31 1.94 2.54
CA ILE A 14 -6.95 3.25 2.49
C ILE A 14 -8.47 3.10 2.45
N LEU A 15 -8.96 2.11 1.70
CA LEU A 15 -10.39 1.81 1.58
C LEU A 15 -10.91 1.01 2.78
N ASN A 16 -10.08 0.12 3.30
CA ASN A 16 -10.37 -0.73 4.45
C ASN A 16 -9.30 -0.50 5.51
N ASN A 17 -9.51 0.47 6.38
CA ASN A 17 -8.57 0.82 7.45
C ASN A 17 -8.36 -0.32 8.46
N ALA A 18 -9.31 -1.26 8.55
CA ALA A 18 -9.18 -2.44 9.42
C ALA A 18 -8.05 -3.38 9.01
N SER A 19 -7.58 -3.30 7.77
CA SER A 19 -6.47 -4.12 7.27
C SER A 19 -5.09 -3.58 7.59
N LYS A 20 -5.00 -2.38 8.14
CA LYS A 20 -3.71 -1.79 8.54
C LYS A 20 -3.09 -2.56 9.71
N VAL A 21 -1.77 -2.42 9.86
CA VAL A 21 -1.08 -2.81 11.08
C VAL A 21 -1.74 -2.09 12.25
N GLU A 22 -1.88 -2.78 13.37
CA GLU A 22 -2.56 -2.24 14.55
C GLU A 22 -2.06 -0.85 14.92
N LEU A 23 -2.98 0.07 15.08
CA LEU A 23 -2.74 1.46 15.45
C LEU A 23 -3.36 1.75 16.82
N ASP A 24 -2.85 2.76 17.50
CA ASP A 24 -3.52 3.30 18.66
C ASP A 24 -4.82 4.02 18.27
N GLU A 25 -5.63 4.37 19.27
CA GLU A 25 -6.93 5.00 19.05
C GLU A 25 -6.82 6.31 18.25
N ALA A 26 -5.82 7.14 18.56
CA ALA A 26 -5.60 8.40 17.88
C ALA A 26 -5.18 8.20 16.42
N GLY A 27 -4.28 7.25 16.16
CA GLY A 27 -3.85 6.90 14.80
C GLY A 27 -5.00 6.36 13.97
N LEU A 28 -5.83 5.50 14.54
CA LEU A 28 -7.01 4.97 13.85
C LEU A 28 -8.04 6.05 13.53
N ALA A 29 -8.29 6.96 14.47
CA ALA A 29 -9.21 8.08 14.26
C ALA A 29 -8.74 8.98 13.11
N GLU A 30 -7.44 9.24 13.00
CA GLU A 30 -6.85 9.99 11.88
C GLU A 30 -7.04 9.27 10.55
N GLU A 31 -6.83 7.96 10.52
CA GLU A 31 -7.07 7.16 9.30
C GLU A 31 -8.54 7.22 8.87
N TYR A 32 -9.47 7.14 9.78
CA TYR A 32 -10.89 7.27 9.48
C TYR A 32 -11.23 8.66 8.92
N ARG A 33 -10.62 9.71 9.47
CA ARG A 33 -10.80 11.08 8.99
C ARG A 33 -10.30 11.24 7.55
N LEU A 34 -9.08 10.78 7.28
CA LEU A 34 -8.47 10.85 5.94
C LEU A 34 -9.27 10.03 4.92
N ARG A 35 -9.73 8.85 5.31
CA ARG A 35 -10.57 8.02 4.45
C ARG A 35 -11.86 8.75 4.07
N SER A 36 -12.53 9.36 5.05
CA SER A 36 -13.78 10.10 4.82
C SER A 36 -13.57 11.27 3.85
N GLU A 37 -12.50 12.04 4.02
CA GLU A 37 -12.16 13.13 3.11
C GLU A 37 -11.92 12.65 1.68
N LEU A 38 -11.14 11.58 1.53
CA LEU A 38 -10.85 11.00 0.22
C LEU A 38 -12.12 10.48 -0.45
N MET A 39 -12.95 9.72 0.28
CA MET A 39 -14.18 9.14 -0.27
C MET A 39 -15.18 10.21 -0.70
N ASN A 40 -15.32 11.26 0.09
CA ASN A 40 -16.18 12.39 -0.26
C ASN A 40 -15.71 13.07 -1.56
N LEU A 41 -14.41 13.27 -1.70
CA LEU A 41 -13.83 13.86 -2.91
C LEU A 41 -14.07 12.95 -4.14
N ILE A 42 -13.85 11.65 -3.99
CA ILE A 42 -14.04 10.66 -5.05
C ILE A 42 -15.49 10.63 -5.52
N ILE A 43 -16.44 10.64 -4.59
CA ILE A 43 -17.86 10.66 -4.89
C ILE A 43 -18.24 11.98 -5.58
N GLU A 44 -17.84 13.11 -5.01
CA GLU A 44 -18.13 14.44 -5.57
C GLU A 44 -17.65 14.60 -7.01
N LYS A 45 -16.46 14.06 -7.30
CA LYS A 45 -15.84 14.16 -8.62
C LYS A 45 -16.20 13.05 -9.58
N ASN A 46 -17.07 12.12 -9.19
CA ASN A 46 -17.44 10.93 -9.99
C ASN A 46 -16.24 10.14 -10.48
N ILE A 47 -15.25 9.91 -9.59
CA ILE A 47 -14.07 9.10 -9.87
C ILE A 47 -14.38 7.65 -9.53
N GLN A 48 -13.99 6.73 -10.40
CA GLN A 48 -14.10 5.30 -10.17
C GLN A 48 -12.82 4.77 -9.53
N MET A 49 -12.90 3.64 -8.83
CA MET A 49 -11.75 3.10 -8.11
C MET A 49 -11.50 1.65 -8.48
N ILE A 50 -10.21 1.30 -8.59
CA ILE A 50 -9.74 -0.08 -8.57
C ILE A 50 -8.94 -0.24 -7.28
N GLN A 51 -9.36 -1.18 -6.43
CA GLN A 51 -8.64 -1.50 -5.19
C GLN A 51 -7.43 -2.37 -5.50
N LEU A 52 -6.26 -1.94 -5.02
CA LEU A 52 -5.07 -2.77 -5.04
C LEU A 52 -5.12 -3.75 -3.86
N PRO A 53 -5.08 -5.09 -4.07
CA PRO A 53 -5.04 -6.05 -2.97
C PRO A 53 -3.81 -5.79 -2.08
N CYS A 54 -3.94 -6.02 -0.78
CA CYS A 54 -2.82 -5.85 0.15
C CYS A 54 -2.03 -7.15 0.30
N PRO A 55 -0.81 -7.23 -0.22
CA PRO A 55 -0.02 -8.46 -0.10
C PRO A 55 0.35 -8.78 1.34
N GLU A 56 0.61 -7.77 2.15
CA GLU A 56 0.98 -7.94 3.55
C GLU A 56 -0.16 -8.52 4.37
N PHE A 57 -1.37 -7.98 4.24
CA PHE A 57 -2.54 -8.50 4.95
C PHE A 57 -2.89 -9.93 4.51
N ILE A 58 -2.83 -10.18 3.21
CA ILE A 58 -3.17 -11.51 2.65
C ILE A 58 -2.18 -12.58 3.11
N MET A 59 -0.90 -12.25 3.18
CA MET A 59 0.14 -13.22 3.55
C MET A 59 0.33 -13.39 5.05
N TYR A 60 0.15 -12.33 5.84
CA TYR A 60 0.51 -12.33 7.26
C TYR A 60 -0.68 -12.10 8.21
N GLY A 61 -1.83 -11.69 7.67
CA GLY A 61 -3.05 -11.52 8.47
C GLY A 61 -3.05 -10.28 9.35
N SER A 62 -4.06 -10.21 10.24
CA SER A 62 -4.29 -9.04 11.08
C SER A 62 -3.35 -8.92 12.29
N GLN A 63 -2.81 -10.04 12.76
CA GLN A 63 -1.94 -10.08 13.95
C GLN A 63 -0.46 -9.96 13.62
N ARG A 64 -0.15 -9.37 12.47
CA ARG A 64 1.22 -9.19 12.02
C ARG A 64 1.91 -8.03 12.73
N TRP A 65 3.23 -8.13 12.80
CA TRP A 65 4.09 -7.02 13.22
C TRP A 65 4.26 -6.00 12.10
N GLY A 66 4.70 -4.78 12.46
CA GLY A 66 5.23 -3.85 11.49
C GLY A 66 6.52 -4.40 10.86
N HIS A 67 6.69 -4.18 9.57
CA HIS A 67 7.84 -4.67 8.81
C HIS A 67 8.56 -3.51 8.11
N VAL A 68 9.79 -3.79 7.69
CA VAL A 68 10.57 -2.90 6.82
C VAL A 68 10.70 -3.52 5.43
N LYS A 69 11.02 -2.71 4.44
CA LYS A 69 11.13 -3.15 3.04
C LYS A 69 12.07 -4.35 2.87
N ASN A 70 13.19 -4.35 3.59
CA ASN A 70 14.20 -5.42 3.52
C ASN A 70 13.60 -6.81 3.79
N GLN A 71 12.59 -6.90 4.65
CA GLN A 71 11.95 -8.15 5.01
C GLN A 71 11.04 -8.71 3.91
N PHE A 72 10.66 -7.87 2.96
CA PHE A 72 9.78 -8.23 1.84
C PHE A 72 10.53 -8.37 0.50
N GLN A 73 11.82 -8.05 0.47
CA GLN A 73 12.63 -8.11 -0.75
C GLN A 73 13.17 -9.51 -1.06
N HIS A 74 12.31 -10.50 -0.99
CA HIS A 74 12.69 -11.87 -1.32
C HIS A 74 11.79 -12.44 -2.44
N PRO A 75 12.26 -13.46 -3.18
CA PRO A 75 11.56 -13.96 -4.35
C PRO A 75 10.13 -14.44 -4.09
N PHE A 76 9.89 -15.08 -2.96
CA PHE A 76 8.57 -15.61 -2.61
C PHE A 76 7.55 -14.49 -2.46
N TYR A 77 7.91 -13.43 -1.75
CA TYR A 77 7.01 -12.30 -1.54
C TYR A 77 6.75 -11.53 -2.85
N LYS A 78 7.80 -11.29 -3.62
CA LYS A 78 7.70 -10.61 -4.92
C LYS A 78 6.80 -11.37 -5.89
N GLU A 79 6.90 -12.68 -5.91
CA GLU A 79 6.05 -13.52 -6.75
C GLU A 79 4.58 -13.42 -6.36
N GLN A 80 4.27 -13.44 -5.06
CA GLN A 80 2.89 -13.23 -4.59
C GLN A 80 2.36 -11.85 -4.96
N CYS A 81 3.19 -10.82 -4.86
CA CYS A 81 2.81 -9.48 -5.32
C CYS A 81 2.44 -9.47 -6.80
N ARG A 82 3.24 -10.12 -7.65
CA ARG A 82 2.95 -10.21 -9.09
C ARG A 82 1.61 -10.91 -9.35
N LYS A 83 1.36 -12.03 -8.67
CA LYS A 83 0.09 -12.77 -8.79
C LYS A 83 -1.11 -11.92 -8.38
N LEU A 84 -0.99 -11.19 -7.29
CA LEU A 84 -2.06 -10.31 -6.81
C LEU A 84 -2.34 -9.16 -7.79
N LEU A 85 -1.32 -8.71 -8.52
CA LEU A 85 -1.45 -7.60 -9.46
C LEU A 85 -1.94 -8.02 -10.85
N ASP A 86 -1.93 -9.29 -11.20
CA ASP A 86 -2.26 -9.75 -12.54
C ASP A 86 -3.61 -9.24 -13.04
N SER A 87 -4.69 -9.41 -12.27
CA SER A 87 -6.02 -8.96 -12.69
C SER A 87 -6.14 -7.44 -12.70
N VAL A 88 -5.44 -6.75 -11.82
CA VAL A 88 -5.41 -5.29 -11.78
C VAL A 88 -4.72 -4.74 -13.03
N LEU A 89 -3.58 -5.32 -13.40
CA LEU A 89 -2.84 -4.90 -14.60
C LEU A 89 -3.63 -5.15 -15.87
N MET A 90 -4.37 -6.25 -15.95
CA MET A 90 -5.26 -6.53 -17.09
C MET A 90 -6.38 -5.49 -17.18
N GLN A 91 -6.99 -5.12 -16.07
CA GLN A 91 -8.00 -4.06 -16.04
C GLN A 91 -7.42 -2.71 -16.49
N VAL A 92 -6.25 -2.34 -15.96
CA VAL A 92 -5.56 -1.11 -16.37
C VAL A 92 -5.25 -1.12 -17.86
N GLN A 93 -4.78 -2.24 -18.38
CA GLN A 93 -4.50 -2.41 -19.81
C GLN A 93 -5.78 -2.19 -20.65
N GLU A 94 -6.88 -2.80 -20.27
CA GLU A 94 -8.16 -2.62 -20.97
C GLU A 94 -8.58 -1.14 -20.98
N TYR A 95 -8.53 -0.46 -19.85
CA TYR A 95 -8.88 0.96 -19.79
C TYR A 95 -7.95 1.85 -20.60
N THR A 96 -6.65 1.59 -20.57
CA THR A 96 -5.68 2.42 -21.28
C THR A 96 -5.70 2.23 -22.80
N GLN A 97 -6.26 1.12 -23.28
CA GLN A 97 -6.47 0.90 -24.73
C GLN A 97 -7.61 1.73 -25.30
N HIS A 98 -8.45 2.31 -24.45
CA HIS A 98 -9.62 3.09 -24.86
C HIS A 98 -9.59 4.50 -24.25
N PRO A 99 -8.58 5.32 -24.60
CA PRO A 99 -8.40 6.64 -23.98
C PRO A 99 -9.52 7.64 -24.31
N GLU A 100 -10.28 7.39 -25.35
CA GLU A 100 -11.46 8.19 -25.70
C GLU A 100 -12.61 8.00 -24.71
N THR A 101 -12.60 6.91 -23.94
CA THR A 101 -13.67 6.55 -22.99
C THR A 101 -13.20 6.58 -21.54
N PHE A 102 -11.93 6.23 -21.29
CA PHE A 102 -11.38 6.05 -19.95
C PHE A 102 -10.10 6.84 -19.73
N SER A 103 -9.89 7.30 -18.51
CA SER A 103 -8.64 7.91 -18.07
C SER A 103 -8.22 7.30 -16.74
N VAL A 104 -7.11 6.56 -16.74
CA VAL A 104 -6.48 6.05 -15.51
C VAL A 104 -5.63 7.20 -14.96
N MET A 105 -6.08 7.78 -13.86
CA MET A 105 -5.51 9.03 -13.31
C MET A 105 -4.20 8.82 -12.56
N GLY A 106 -4.08 7.69 -11.85
CA GLY A 106 -2.92 7.42 -11.02
C GLY A 106 -3.24 6.51 -9.85
N ILE A 107 -2.41 6.58 -8.82
CA ILE A 107 -2.46 5.70 -7.64
C ILE A 107 -2.51 6.55 -6.37
N VAL A 108 -3.42 6.21 -5.46
CA VAL A 108 -3.37 6.69 -4.09
C VAL A 108 -2.57 5.68 -3.28
N SER A 109 -1.37 6.08 -2.86
CA SER A 109 -0.40 5.25 -2.18
C SER A 109 -0.31 5.58 -0.69
N VAL A 110 0.40 4.73 0.06
CA VAL A 110 0.68 4.96 1.49
C VAL A 110 2.18 5.22 1.65
N GLU A 111 2.55 6.49 1.74
CA GLU A 111 3.96 6.88 1.90
C GLU A 111 4.55 6.34 3.21
N GLY A 112 5.78 5.88 3.15
CA GLY A 112 6.47 5.25 4.27
C GLY A 112 6.19 3.76 4.43
N SER A 113 5.18 3.21 3.74
CA SER A 113 4.88 1.79 3.79
C SER A 113 5.98 0.95 3.14
N PRO A 114 6.34 -0.22 3.71
CA PRO A 114 7.30 -1.12 3.08
C PRO A 114 6.81 -1.70 1.75
N ASN A 115 5.52 -1.66 1.48
CA ASN A 115 4.88 -2.15 0.26
C ASN A 115 4.35 -1.04 -0.64
N CYS A 116 3.51 -0.17 -0.09
CA CYS A 116 2.69 0.77 -0.83
C CYS A 116 3.25 2.19 -0.89
N GLY A 117 4.44 2.45 -0.36
CA GLY A 117 5.10 3.73 -0.52
C GLY A 117 5.47 3.96 -1.97
N TYR A 118 5.12 5.12 -2.53
CA TYR A 118 5.47 5.47 -3.91
C TYR A 118 6.82 6.17 -3.98
N HIS A 119 7.01 7.21 -3.18
CA HIS A 119 8.26 7.97 -3.11
C HIS A 119 9.11 7.58 -1.92
N ARG A 120 8.50 7.12 -0.84
CA ARG A 120 9.19 6.78 0.41
C ARG A 120 8.73 5.45 0.97
N THR A 121 9.69 4.74 1.55
CA THR A 121 9.48 3.47 2.26
C THR A 121 10.28 3.48 3.55
N CYS A 122 10.22 2.40 4.31
CA CYS A 122 11.04 2.20 5.51
C CYS A 122 11.98 1.02 5.31
N GLU A 123 13.22 1.17 5.73
CA GLU A 123 14.26 0.14 5.66
C GLU A 123 14.94 -0.04 7.02
N GLY A 124 15.46 -1.22 7.27
CA GLY A 124 16.21 -1.53 8.47
C GLY A 124 16.93 -2.86 8.36
N PRO A 125 18.12 -3.01 9.00
CA PRO A 125 18.95 -4.21 8.87
C PRO A 125 18.57 -5.33 9.82
N TRP A 126 17.61 -5.13 10.74
CA TRP A 126 17.28 -6.11 11.77
C TRP A 126 16.62 -7.37 11.21
N LYS A 127 16.92 -8.50 11.85
CA LYS A 127 16.35 -9.81 11.53
C LYS A 127 16.40 -10.70 12.77
N GLY A 128 15.68 -11.81 12.74
CA GLY A 128 15.66 -12.79 13.83
C GLY A 128 14.64 -12.46 14.91
N GLU A 129 14.75 -13.13 16.03
CA GLU A 129 13.80 -12.97 17.13
C GLU A 129 13.93 -11.60 17.81
N ILE A 130 12.79 -11.04 18.19
CA ILE A 130 12.73 -9.80 18.97
C ILE A 130 13.21 -10.08 20.41
N GLY A 131 12.75 -11.17 21.00
CA GLY A 131 13.10 -11.55 22.37
C GLY A 131 12.56 -10.58 23.40
N SER A 132 13.04 -10.72 24.65
CA SER A 132 12.68 -9.87 25.79
C SER A 132 13.79 -8.88 26.19
N ASP A 133 14.89 -8.82 25.42
CA ASP A 133 15.99 -7.91 25.66
C ASP A 133 15.61 -6.49 25.24
N GLU A 134 15.46 -5.60 26.20
CA GLU A 134 15.10 -4.20 25.95
C GLU A 134 16.12 -3.46 25.08
N LYS A 135 17.40 -3.78 25.20
CA LYS A 135 18.45 -3.18 24.37
C LYS A 135 18.23 -3.56 22.90
N ARG A 136 17.96 -4.84 22.64
CA ARG A 136 17.68 -5.33 21.29
C ARG A 136 16.44 -4.65 20.68
N ILE A 137 15.40 -4.50 21.47
CA ILE A 137 14.18 -3.81 21.03
C ILE A 137 14.49 -2.36 20.66
N ARG A 138 15.24 -1.64 21.49
CA ARG A 138 15.66 -0.27 21.19
C ARG A 138 16.54 -0.19 19.96
N ASP A 139 17.48 -1.13 19.80
CA ASP A 139 18.36 -1.19 18.63
C ASP A 139 17.55 -1.42 17.34
N ILE A 140 16.54 -2.28 17.37
CA ILE A 140 15.62 -2.51 16.25
C ILE A 140 14.88 -1.21 15.91
N GLN A 141 14.26 -0.58 16.89
CA GLN A 141 13.50 0.67 16.71
C GLN A 141 14.37 1.78 16.10
N SER A 142 15.60 1.94 16.61
CA SER A 142 16.51 2.97 16.11
C SER A 142 17.13 2.66 14.75
N SER A 143 17.09 1.40 14.32
CA SER A 143 17.61 0.98 13.01
C SER A 143 16.67 1.25 11.85
N VAL A 144 15.37 1.46 12.12
CA VAL A 144 14.38 1.72 11.08
C VAL A 144 14.56 3.15 10.56
N LYS A 145 14.69 3.28 9.24
CA LYS A 145 14.91 4.57 8.57
C LYS A 145 13.92 4.75 7.44
N SER A 146 13.47 5.99 7.25
CA SER A 146 12.74 6.39 6.05
C SER A 146 13.74 6.58 4.91
N THR A 147 13.43 6.01 3.75
CA THR A 147 14.28 6.13 2.55
C THR A 147 13.46 6.58 1.35
N ASP A 148 14.10 7.36 0.47
CA ASP A 148 13.47 7.90 -0.73
C ASP A 148 13.46 6.87 -1.87
N LYS A 149 12.71 5.79 -1.65
CA LYS A 149 12.54 4.68 -2.57
C LYS A 149 11.09 4.18 -2.51
N PRO A 150 10.58 3.53 -3.56
CA PRO A 150 9.27 2.88 -3.48
C PRO A 150 9.31 1.64 -2.57
N GLY A 151 8.16 1.27 -2.02
CA GLY A 151 7.96 -0.02 -1.37
C GLY A 151 7.99 -1.15 -2.37
N VAL A 152 8.07 -2.40 -1.88
CA VAL A 152 8.20 -3.59 -2.74
C VAL A 152 7.05 -3.71 -3.73
N TYR A 153 5.82 -3.52 -3.28
CA TYR A 153 4.63 -3.65 -4.12
C TYR A 153 4.56 -2.58 -5.22
N MET A 154 4.85 -1.33 -4.87
CA MET A 154 4.88 -0.24 -5.84
C MET A 154 6.03 -0.38 -6.84
N GLU A 155 7.15 -0.92 -6.41
CA GLU A 155 8.29 -1.22 -7.28
C GLU A 155 7.92 -2.26 -8.36
N ILE A 156 7.14 -3.28 -7.98
CA ILE A 156 6.66 -4.31 -8.91
C ILE A 156 5.58 -3.77 -9.83
N LEU A 157 4.68 -2.94 -9.31
CA LEU A 157 3.61 -2.31 -10.10
C LEU A 157 4.21 -1.37 -11.17
N GLY A 158 5.34 -0.78 -10.86
CA GLY A 158 6.08 0.06 -11.79
C GLY A 158 5.58 1.44 -11.92
#